data_522a3740d1fa1c61b203063fea7cae71
#
_entry.id   522a3740d1fa1c61b203063fea7cae71
#
_cell.length_a   1.000
_cell.length_b   1.000
_cell.length_c   1.000
_cell.angle_alpha   90.00
_cell.angle_beta   90.00
_cell.angle_gamma   90.00
#
_symmetry.space_group_name_H-M   'P 1'
#
loop_
_entity.id
_entity.type
_entity.pdbx_description
1 polymer ?
#
loop_
_entity_poly.entity_id
_entity_poly.type
_entity_poly.pdbx_seq_one_letter_code
_entity_poly.pdbx_strand_id
1 'polypeptide(L)' 'MINQKKLAIQLNELYIEYYNDFLTVERFAAYKGWSLWFTKQVINSGRKINHNQALLNALYSNQ' A
#
# COMPACT_ATOMS: atom_id res chain seq x y z
N MET A 1 -15.39 11.80 -6.55
CA MET A 1 -14.14 12.40 -6.07
C MET A 1 -13.41 11.42 -5.17
N ILE A 2 -12.11 11.29 -5.32
CA ILE A 2 -11.34 10.34 -4.54
C ILE A 2 -11.12 10.88 -3.13
N ASN A 3 -11.39 10.04 -2.15
CA ASN A 3 -11.09 10.37 -0.75
C ASN A 3 -9.62 10.01 -0.49
N GLN A 4 -8.79 11.03 -0.28
CA GLN A 4 -7.35 10.82 -0.13
C GLN A 4 -7.01 9.98 1.09
N LYS A 5 -7.76 10.14 2.18
CA LYS A 5 -7.53 9.33 3.37
C LYS A 5 -7.79 7.86 3.07
N LYS A 6 -8.87 7.57 2.38
CA LYS A 6 -9.22 6.21 2.02
C LYS A 6 -8.17 5.61 1.08
N LEU A 7 -7.70 6.39 0.12
CA LEU A 7 -6.68 5.92 -0.80
C LEU A 7 -5.38 5.60 -0.05
N ALA A 8 -4.98 6.47 0.87
CA ALA A 8 -3.76 6.22 1.65
C ALA A 8 -3.87 4.94 2.47
N ILE A 9 -5.04 4.69 3.06
CA ILE A 9 -5.27 3.46 3.82
C ILE A 9 -5.17 2.26 2.90
N GLN A 10 -5.75 2.33 1.70
CA GLN A 10 -5.67 1.23 0.75
C GLN A 10 -4.23 0.94 0.34
N LEU A 11 -3.44 1.98 0.09
CA LEU A 11 -2.04 1.80 -0.27
C LEU A 11 -1.26 1.14 0.85
N ASN A 12 -1.51 1.56 2.07
CA ASN A 12 -0.86 0.95 3.22
C ASN A 12 -1.22 -0.52 3.34
N GLU A 13 -2.49 -0.85 3.14
CA GLU A 13 -2.94 -2.24 3.25
C GLU A 13 -2.39 -3.11 2.13
N LEU A 14 -2.25 -2.56 0.93
CA LEU A 14 -1.65 -3.29 -0.17
C LEU A 14 -0.17 -3.59 0.12
N TYR A 15 0.53 -2.63 0.70
CA TYR A 15 1.92 -2.85 1.08
C TYR A 15 2.02 -3.96 2.15
N ILE A 16 1.11 -3.95 3.13
CA ILE A 16 1.11 -4.97 4.18
C ILE A 16 0.82 -6.35 3.59
N GLU A 17 -0.12 -6.43 2.68
CA GLU A 17 -0.44 -7.69 2.00
C GLU A 17 0.78 -8.24 1.27
N TYR A 18 1.44 -7.37 0.51
CA TYR A 18 2.66 -7.77 -0.18
C TYR A 18 3.72 -8.25 0.79
N TYR A 19 3.96 -7.47 1.83
CA TYR A 19 5.03 -7.76 2.79
C TYR A 19 4.81 -9.10 3.50
N ASN A 20 3.57 -9.39 3.84
CA ASN A 20 3.26 -10.59 4.62
C ASN A 20 3.15 -11.85 3.77
N ASP A 21 2.65 -11.75 2.55
CA ASP A 21 2.22 -12.92 1.80
C ASP A 21 3.05 -13.21 0.55
N PHE A 22 3.87 -12.28 0.11
CA PHE A 22 4.58 -12.43 -1.16
C PHE A 22 6.07 -12.21 -0.99
N LEU A 23 6.85 -13.05 -1.67
CA LEU A 23 8.31 -12.95 -1.60
C LEU A 23 8.88 -11.91 -2.55
N THR A 24 8.18 -11.65 -3.67
CA THR A 24 8.70 -10.73 -4.68
C THR A 24 7.58 -9.86 -5.21
N VAL A 25 7.98 -8.68 -5.69
CA VAL A 25 7.04 -7.76 -6.32
C VAL A 25 6.45 -8.39 -7.58
N GLU A 26 7.27 -9.16 -8.30
CA GLU A 26 6.81 -9.83 -9.53
C GLU A 26 5.64 -10.76 -9.25
N ARG A 27 5.71 -11.53 -8.17
CA ARG A 27 4.60 -12.43 -7.80
C ARG A 27 3.37 -11.66 -7.40
N PHE A 28 3.55 -10.57 -6.67
CA PHE A 28 2.42 -9.75 -6.27
C PHE A 28 1.75 -9.11 -7.48
N ALA A 29 2.55 -8.61 -8.42
CA ALA A 29 2.02 -8.04 -9.65
C ALA A 29 1.22 -9.05 -10.44
N ALA A 30 1.74 -10.26 -10.57
CA ALA A 30 1.04 -11.33 -11.29
C ALA A 30 -0.27 -11.69 -10.59
N TYR A 31 -0.26 -11.77 -9.27
CA TYR A 31 -1.46 -12.09 -8.51
C TYR A 31 -2.54 -11.03 -8.72
N LYS A 32 -2.17 -9.77 -8.72
CA LYS A 32 -3.13 -8.68 -8.91
C LYS A 32 -3.51 -8.44 -10.37
N GLY A 33 -2.73 -8.98 -11.30
CA GLY A 33 -2.95 -8.70 -12.71
C GLY A 33 -2.49 -7.31 -13.11
N TRP A 34 -1.50 -6.78 -12.42
CA TRP A 34 -0.97 -5.44 -12.65
C TRP A 34 0.38 -5.50 -13.35
N SER A 35 0.76 -4.42 -14.05
CA SER A 35 2.10 -4.32 -14.59
C SER A 35 3.11 -4.23 -13.44
N LEU A 36 4.33 -4.65 -13.71
CA LEU A 36 5.38 -4.58 -12.70
C LEU A 36 5.65 -3.14 -12.29
N TRP A 37 5.69 -2.23 -13.26
CA TRP A 37 5.94 -0.82 -12.96
C TRP A 37 4.88 -0.26 -12.02
N PHE A 38 3.61 -0.49 -12.34
CA PHE A 38 2.51 0.01 -11.52
C PHE A 38 2.58 -0.57 -10.11
N THR A 39 2.85 -1.86 -10.02
CA THR A 39 2.93 -2.53 -8.73
C THR A 39 4.05 -1.96 -7.87
N LYS A 40 5.20 -1.67 -8.48
CA LYS A 40 6.30 -1.06 -7.74
C LYS A 40 5.91 0.31 -7.20
N GLN A 41 5.16 1.09 -7.98
CA GLN A 41 4.70 2.41 -7.52
C GLN A 41 3.76 2.26 -6.32
N VAL A 42 2.83 1.32 -6.40
CA VAL A 42 1.89 1.06 -5.31
C VAL A 42 2.64 0.66 -4.04
N ILE A 43 3.57 -0.27 -4.17
CA ILE A 43 4.33 -0.78 -3.02
C ILE A 43 5.18 0.34 -2.40
N ASN A 44 5.85 1.14 -3.23
CA ASN A 44 6.67 2.22 -2.71
C ASN A 44 5.82 3.26 -1.97
N SER A 45 4.66 3.59 -2.53
CA SER A 45 3.75 4.54 -1.88
C SER A 45 3.24 3.98 -0.55
N GLY A 46 2.85 2.71 -0.56
CA GLY A 46 2.37 2.06 0.65
C GLY A 46 3.45 1.97 1.72
N ARG A 47 4.69 1.69 1.30
CA ARG A 47 5.81 1.61 2.23
C ARG A 47 6.04 2.94 2.94
N LYS A 48 6.00 4.03 2.18
CA LYS A 48 6.21 5.35 2.76
C LYS A 48 5.14 5.67 3.79
N ILE A 49 3.90 5.32 3.48
CA ILE A 49 2.80 5.53 4.42
C ILE A 49 2.99 4.65 5.65
N ASN A 50 3.31 3.38 5.44
CA ASN A 50 3.45 2.43 6.54
C ASN A 50 4.57 2.83 7.50
N HIS A 51 5.63 3.44 6.99
CA HIS A 51 6.77 3.81 7.83
C HIS A 51 6.63 5.21 8.43
N ASN A 52 5.50 5.86 8.21
CA ASN A 52 5.26 7.19 8.77
C ASN A 52 4.28 7.08 9.92
N GLN A 53 4.79 6.98 11.14
CA GLN A 53 3.96 6.72 12.31
C GLN A 53 2.94 7.84 12.56
N ALA A 54 3.34 9.08 12.36
CA ALA A 54 2.41 10.19 12.54
C ALA A 54 1.27 10.12 11.55
N LEU A 55 1.57 9.78 10.29
CA LEU A 55 0.55 9.65 9.27
C LEU A 55 -0.37 8.47 9.59
N LEU A 56 0.19 7.33 10.00
CA LEU A 56 -0.62 6.17 10.35
C LEU A 56 -1.59 6.52 11.48
N ASN A 57 -1.09 7.23 12.48
CA ASN A 57 -1.96 7.63 13.58
C ASN A 57 -3.12 8.49 13.09
N ALA A 58 -2.84 9.41 12.16
CA ALA A 58 -3.88 10.27 11.60
C ALA A 58 -4.88 9.45 10.76
N LEU A 59 -4.39 8.50 9.98
CA LEU A 59 -5.25 7.70 9.10
C LEU A 59 -6.14 6.75 9.85
N TYR A 60 -5.62 6.15 10.93
CA TYR A 60 -6.34 5.12 11.66
C TYR A 60 -6.89 5.59 13.00
N SER A 61 -6.73 6.86 13.31
CA SER A 61 -7.29 7.36 14.55
C SER A 61 -8.81 7.22 14.49
N ASN A 62 -9.39 6.95 15.62
CA ASN A 62 -10.81 6.83 15.65
C ASN A 62 -11.47 8.18 15.45
N GLN A 63 -12.48 8.19 14.65
CA GLN A 63 -13.20 9.41 14.31
C GLN A 63 -14.46 9.51 15.11
#